data_e57eb77487a45ccacb2daac611b4fcfa
#
_entry.id   e57eb77487a45ccacb2daac611b4fcfa
#
_cell.length_a   1.000
_cell.length_b   1.000
_cell.length_c   1.000
_cell.angle_alpha   90.00
_cell.angle_beta   90.00
_cell.angle_gamma   90.00
#
_symmetry.space_group_name_H-M   'P 1'
#
loop_
_entity.id
_entity.type
_entity.pdbx_description
1 polymer ?
#
loop_
_entity_poly.entity_id
_entity_poly.type
_entity_poly.pdbx_seq_one_letter_code
_entity_poly.pdbx_strand_id
1 'polypeptide(L)'
;MPAGALGALLLLTAMPQAETVSSDATAATAAQVRFAPPVGVPMRYRVTTRRIGRDGTLIDFALVYALQWQRTGRGYRLDAVLERIDSGAQADVTRMLTMMLDPLVGEDISYLVPSDGSRIDLVDPDQLWARVTTRVEKAGAEAGQPEARQLARLIAALPAAERDRLATADLRALIAPANDAIPAASAPPHVDISVRDDGARRTIAKVERDSAPVGGKSQPLEIDNLWTVDTDTGLVMRERRQSWIVDADGNDRRLVEERVRALEPAP
;
A
#
# COMPACT_ATOMS: atom_id res chain seq x y z
N MET A 1 0.49 -9.85 32.94
CA MET A 1 -0.40 -10.38 31.89
C MET A 1 -0.73 -9.26 30.95
N PRO A 2 -0.03 -9.06 29.81
CA PRO A 2 -0.44 -8.07 28.82
C PRO A 2 -1.09 -8.79 27.63
N ALA A 3 -2.42 -8.97 27.69
CA ALA A 3 -3.23 -9.53 26.61
C ALA A 3 -3.83 -8.40 25.73
N GLY A 4 -3.02 -7.45 25.27
CA GLY A 4 -3.55 -6.25 24.61
C GLY A 4 -2.93 -5.85 23.26
N ALA A 5 -1.85 -6.51 22.82
CA ALA A 5 -1.06 -5.98 21.69
C ALA A 5 -1.45 -6.53 20.31
N LEU A 6 -2.17 -7.64 20.21
CA LEU A 6 -2.48 -8.30 18.92
C LEU A 6 -3.67 -7.71 18.16
N GLY A 7 -4.47 -6.85 18.79
CA GLY A 7 -5.66 -6.30 18.15
C GLY A 7 -5.45 -5.06 17.26
N ALA A 8 -4.25 -4.48 17.23
CA ALA A 8 -4.05 -3.16 16.64
C ALA A 8 -3.54 -3.17 15.18
N LEU A 9 -3.10 -4.32 14.65
CA LEU A 9 -2.55 -4.38 13.28
C LEU A 9 -3.61 -4.69 12.21
N LEU A 10 -4.77 -5.23 12.61
CA LEU A 10 -5.86 -5.62 11.69
C LEU A 10 -6.91 -4.53 11.45
N LEU A 11 -6.75 -3.34 12.03
CA LEU A 11 -7.67 -2.21 11.83
C LEU A 11 -7.23 -1.23 10.72
N LEU A 12 -6.50 -1.70 9.71
CA LEU A 12 -6.43 -1.06 8.39
C LEU A 12 -7.70 -1.43 7.60
N THR A 13 -8.82 -1.13 8.21
CA THR A 13 -10.13 -1.49 7.71
C THR A 13 -10.58 -0.59 6.59
N ALA A 14 -11.07 -1.25 5.62
CA ALA A 14 -12.21 -0.96 4.77
C ALA A 14 -12.82 0.44 4.99
N MET A 15 -12.51 1.35 4.08
CA MET A 15 -13.44 2.43 3.76
C MET A 15 -14.46 1.91 2.76
N PRO A 16 -15.75 2.17 2.94
CA PRO A 16 -16.75 1.83 1.94
C PRO A 16 -16.48 2.59 0.64
N GLN A 17 -16.46 1.88 -0.47
CA GLN A 17 -16.46 2.49 -1.80
C GLN A 17 -17.80 3.16 -2.01
N ALA A 18 -17.80 4.48 -2.19
CA ALA A 18 -18.98 5.22 -2.63
C ALA A 18 -19.26 4.86 -4.09
N GLU A 19 -20.46 4.44 -4.37
CA GLU A 19 -20.98 4.19 -5.72
C GLU A 19 -20.93 5.49 -6.55
N THR A 20 -20.29 5.40 -7.72
CA THR A 20 -20.17 6.51 -8.67
C THR A 20 -21.49 6.79 -9.36
N VAL A 21 -22.09 7.93 -9.09
CA VAL A 21 -23.13 8.52 -9.93
C VAL A 21 -22.47 9.26 -11.08
N SER A 22 -22.69 8.79 -12.30
CA SER A 22 -22.24 9.46 -13.54
C SER A 22 -22.93 10.82 -13.70
N SER A 23 -22.14 11.88 -13.81
CA SER A 23 -22.57 13.19 -14.28
C SER A 23 -21.66 13.60 -15.44
N ASP A 24 -22.24 13.68 -16.63
CA ASP A 24 -21.58 14.21 -17.85
C ASP A 24 -21.24 15.70 -17.67
N ALA A 25 -19.97 15.99 -17.46
CA ALA A 25 -19.41 17.32 -17.60
C ALA A 25 -18.15 17.24 -18.44
N THR A 26 -18.15 17.93 -19.55
CA THR A 26 -17.02 18.06 -20.49
C THR A 26 -15.86 18.77 -19.79
N ALA A 27 -15.09 18.05 -18.98
CA ALA A 27 -13.85 18.50 -18.41
C ALA A 27 -12.73 18.21 -19.42
N ALA A 28 -11.86 19.18 -19.66
CA ALA A 28 -10.66 18.99 -20.45
C ALA A 28 -9.92 17.77 -19.94
N THR A 29 -9.96 16.67 -20.69
CA THR A 29 -9.37 15.38 -20.34
C THR A 29 -7.88 15.59 -20.25
N ALA A 30 -7.33 15.63 -19.03
CA ALA A 30 -5.89 15.52 -18.85
C ALA A 30 -5.45 14.27 -19.63
N ALA A 31 -4.47 14.42 -20.53
CA ALA A 31 -4.05 13.35 -21.41
C ALA A 31 -3.79 12.10 -20.57
N GLN A 32 -4.51 11.02 -20.88
CA GLN A 32 -4.40 9.77 -20.15
C GLN A 32 -2.97 9.26 -20.29
N VAL A 33 -2.29 9.06 -19.18
CA VAL A 33 -0.92 8.55 -19.18
C VAL A 33 -0.95 7.11 -19.68
N ARG A 34 -0.18 6.83 -20.72
CA ARG A 34 -0.10 5.48 -21.29
C ARG A 34 0.62 4.56 -20.32
N PHE A 35 0.01 3.41 -20.00
CA PHE A 35 0.68 2.37 -19.23
C PHE A 35 1.60 1.54 -20.14
N ALA A 36 2.91 1.66 -19.93
CA ALA A 36 3.96 0.99 -20.74
C ALA A 36 5.18 0.67 -19.85
N PRO A 37 5.07 -0.24 -18.86
CA PRO A 37 6.16 -0.53 -17.95
C PRO A 37 7.37 -1.10 -18.68
N PRO A 38 8.61 -0.88 -18.18
CA PRO A 38 9.85 -1.32 -18.82
C PRO A 38 10.01 -2.85 -18.68
N VAL A 39 9.77 -3.56 -19.78
CA VAL A 39 9.82 -5.03 -19.83
C VAL A 39 11.26 -5.53 -19.74
N GLY A 40 11.49 -6.54 -18.88
CA GLY A 40 12.80 -7.18 -18.71
C GLY A 40 13.80 -6.37 -17.89
N VAL A 41 13.44 -5.15 -17.48
CA VAL A 41 14.31 -4.29 -16.67
C VAL A 41 14.08 -4.58 -15.19
N PRO A 42 15.12 -5.02 -14.43
CA PRO A 42 15.00 -5.17 -12.99
C PRO A 42 14.82 -3.82 -12.31
N MET A 43 13.91 -3.78 -11.33
CA MET A 43 13.63 -2.58 -10.55
C MET A 43 13.58 -2.93 -9.07
N ARG A 44 13.80 -1.94 -8.22
CA ARG A 44 13.62 -2.04 -6.78
C ARG A 44 12.47 -1.17 -6.33
N TYR A 45 11.59 -1.72 -5.51
CA TYR A 45 10.47 -0.98 -4.94
C TYR A 45 10.56 -0.99 -3.43
N ARG A 46 10.63 0.20 -2.84
CA ARG A 46 10.74 0.39 -1.41
C ARG A 46 9.47 0.98 -0.84
N VAL A 47 8.91 0.33 0.17
CA VAL A 47 7.74 0.78 0.90
C VAL A 47 8.14 1.04 2.35
N THR A 48 8.26 2.30 2.73
CA THR A 48 8.59 2.73 4.10
C THR A 48 7.32 3.14 4.82
N THR A 49 7.10 2.62 6.03
CA THR A 49 5.99 2.98 6.90
C THR A 49 6.53 3.50 8.21
N ARG A 50 6.04 4.68 8.62
CA ARG A 50 6.25 5.28 9.93
C ARG A 50 4.90 5.48 10.59
N ARG A 51 4.73 4.99 11.79
CA ARG A 51 3.47 5.10 12.53
C ARG A 51 3.75 5.34 14.00
N ILE A 52 2.96 6.23 14.61
CA ILE A 52 2.99 6.45 16.04
C ILE A 52 1.92 5.56 16.67
N GLY A 53 2.35 4.64 17.54
CA GLY A 53 1.47 3.78 18.33
C GLY A 53 0.64 4.59 19.33
N ARG A 54 -0.39 3.98 19.90
CA ARG A 54 -1.24 4.62 20.93
C ARG A 54 -0.47 4.98 22.20
N ASP A 55 0.59 4.25 22.47
CA ASP A 55 1.52 4.44 23.58
C ASP A 55 2.66 5.42 23.26
N GLY A 56 2.64 6.06 22.08
CA GLY A 56 3.69 6.96 21.59
C GLY A 56 4.88 6.23 20.96
N THR A 57 4.89 4.91 20.90
CA THR A 57 5.97 4.13 20.27
C THR A 57 6.02 4.40 18.77
N LEU A 58 7.21 4.73 18.27
CA LEU A 58 7.44 4.85 16.84
C LEU A 58 7.66 3.47 16.22
N ILE A 59 6.80 3.11 15.28
CA ILE A 59 6.96 1.96 14.39
C ILE A 59 7.53 2.49 13.08
N ASP A 60 8.77 2.12 12.75
CA ASP A 60 9.46 2.52 11.51
C ASP A 60 10.04 1.26 10.86
N PHE A 61 9.58 0.95 9.65
CA PHE A 61 10.08 -0.18 8.88
C PHE A 61 9.95 0.07 7.39
N ALA A 62 10.76 -0.64 6.60
CA ALA A 62 10.64 -0.65 5.16
C ALA A 62 10.66 -2.07 4.60
N LEU A 63 9.81 -2.32 3.61
CA LEU A 63 9.81 -3.52 2.78
C LEU A 63 10.52 -3.18 1.47
N VAL A 64 11.44 -4.04 1.05
CA VAL A 64 12.19 -3.85 -0.19
C VAL A 64 11.90 -5.03 -1.12
N TYR A 65 11.32 -4.71 -2.26
CA TYR A 65 10.96 -5.69 -3.29
C TYR A 65 11.89 -5.57 -4.50
N ALA A 66 12.29 -6.70 -5.06
CA ALA A 66 12.75 -6.80 -6.43
C ALA A 66 11.52 -6.98 -7.34
N LEU A 67 11.47 -6.21 -8.41
CA LEU A 67 10.37 -6.24 -9.38
C LEU A 67 10.90 -6.46 -10.79
N GLN A 68 10.14 -7.22 -11.60
CA GLN A 68 10.40 -7.34 -13.04
C GLN A 68 9.11 -7.46 -13.83
N TRP A 69 8.97 -6.64 -14.87
CA TRP A 69 7.86 -6.71 -15.80
C TRP A 69 8.17 -7.63 -16.98
N GLN A 70 7.18 -8.39 -17.39
CA GLN A 70 7.24 -9.24 -18.56
C GLN A 70 6.00 -9.03 -19.43
N ARG A 71 6.15 -9.17 -20.75
CA ARG A 71 5.01 -9.14 -21.65
C ARG A 71 4.29 -10.50 -21.59
N THR A 72 2.96 -10.49 -21.40
CA THR A 72 2.16 -11.71 -21.36
C THR A 72 0.83 -11.46 -22.07
N GLY A 73 0.64 -12.12 -23.22
CA GLY A 73 -0.55 -11.92 -24.04
C GLY A 73 -0.79 -10.46 -24.41
N ARG A 74 -1.96 -9.92 -24.04
CA ARG A 74 -2.33 -8.52 -24.29
C ARG A 74 -1.97 -7.57 -23.13
N GLY A 75 -1.33 -8.07 -22.10
CA GLY A 75 -1.01 -7.30 -20.89
C GLY A 75 0.41 -7.55 -20.44
N TYR A 76 0.58 -7.50 -19.13
CA TYR A 76 1.88 -7.66 -18.47
C TYR A 76 1.74 -8.64 -17.30
N ARG A 77 2.83 -9.32 -17.01
CA ARG A 77 3.07 -10.01 -15.75
C ARG A 77 4.10 -9.19 -14.97
N LEU A 78 3.80 -8.94 -13.71
CA LEU A 78 4.75 -8.37 -12.76
C LEU A 78 5.17 -9.49 -11.81
N ASP A 79 6.45 -9.81 -11.78
CA ASP A 79 7.06 -10.68 -10.79
C ASP A 79 7.67 -9.82 -9.69
N ALA A 80 7.35 -10.16 -8.44
CA ALA A 80 7.78 -9.43 -7.25
C ALA A 80 8.33 -10.40 -6.20
N VAL A 81 9.48 -10.07 -5.63
CA VAL A 81 10.09 -10.80 -4.51
C VAL A 81 10.35 -9.82 -3.38
N LEU A 82 9.83 -10.10 -2.19
CA LEU A 82 10.25 -9.36 -1.00
C LEU A 82 11.67 -9.78 -0.64
N GLU A 83 12.66 -8.94 -0.89
CA GLU A 83 14.07 -9.24 -0.64
C GLU A 83 14.45 -9.14 0.84
N ARG A 84 13.94 -8.10 1.51
CA ARG A 84 14.28 -7.84 2.91
C ARG A 84 13.32 -6.88 3.58
N ILE A 85 13.42 -6.88 4.91
CA ILE A 85 12.70 -5.99 5.82
C ILE A 85 13.76 -5.19 6.58
N ASP A 86 13.74 -3.87 6.44
CA ASP A 86 14.57 -2.95 7.22
C ASP A 86 13.70 -2.36 8.34
N SER A 87 14.16 -2.36 9.60
CA SER A 87 13.43 -1.76 10.71
C SER A 87 14.35 -0.87 11.54
N GLY A 88 13.91 0.39 11.77
CA GLY A 88 14.51 1.32 12.73
C GLY A 88 13.76 1.38 14.06
N ALA A 89 12.76 0.52 14.26
CA ALA A 89 11.94 0.49 15.48
C ALA A 89 12.69 -0.14 16.67
N GLN A 90 12.09 -0.05 17.85
CA GLN A 90 12.58 -0.72 19.05
C GLN A 90 12.65 -2.24 18.84
N ALA A 91 13.57 -2.91 19.56
CA ALA A 91 13.88 -4.32 19.37
C ALA A 91 12.65 -5.25 19.43
N ASP A 92 11.70 -4.99 20.32
CA ASP A 92 10.49 -5.82 20.46
C ASP A 92 9.54 -5.63 19.27
N VAL A 93 9.39 -4.40 18.79
CA VAL A 93 8.61 -4.07 17.58
C VAL A 93 9.27 -4.69 16.35
N THR A 94 10.57 -4.56 16.22
CA THR A 94 11.35 -5.17 15.13
C THR A 94 11.17 -6.69 15.13
N ARG A 95 11.29 -7.35 16.28
CA ARG A 95 11.09 -8.79 16.41
C ARG A 95 9.69 -9.22 15.97
N MET A 96 8.66 -8.47 16.39
CA MET A 96 7.27 -8.75 15.99
C MET A 96 7.08 -8.59 14.48
N LEU A 97 7.59 -7.51 13.88
CA LEU A 97 7.51 -7.28 12.44
C LEU A 97 8.24 -8.36 11.64
N THR A 98 9.45 -8.73 12.07
CA THR A 98 10.21 -9.82 11.44
C THR A 98 9.44 -11.13 11.49
N MET A 99 8.93 -11.52 12.66
CA MET A 99 8.13 -12.75 12.81
C MET A 99 6.92 -12.78 11.85
N MET A 100 6.27 -11.63 11.65
CA MET A 100 5.06 -11.55 10.80
C MET A 100 5.38 -11.54 9.31
N LEU A 101 6.49 -10.94 8.91
CA LEU A 101 6.78 -10.63 7.50
C LEU A 101 7.89 -11.52 6.92
N ASP A 102 8.77 -12.09 7.76
CA ASP A 102 9.85 -12.98 7.34
C ASP A 102 9.37 -14.18 6.51
N PRO A 103 8.20 -14.80 6.80
CA PRO A 103 7.65 -15.84 5.94
C PRO A 103 7.35 -15.41 4.50
N LEU A 104 7.29 -14.12 4.23
CA LEU A 104 7.11 -13.56 2.87
C LEU A 104 8.45 -13.28 2.18
N VAL A 105 9.57 -13.20 2.92
CA VAL A 105 10.89 -12.92 2.36
C VAL A 105 11.32 -14.07 1.45
N GLY A 106 11.72 -13.72 0.22
CA GLY A 106 12.12 -14.68 -0.81
C GLY A 106 10.96 -15.44 -1.47
N GLU A 107 9.69 -15.10 -1.18
CA GLU A 107 8.56 -15.64 -1.94
C GLU A 107 8.42 -14.95 -3.29
N ASP A 108 8.35 -15.75 -4.35
CA ASP A 108 8.02 -15.28 -5.69
C ASP A 108 6.50 -15.06 -5.79
N ILE A 109 6.11 -13.82 -5.99
CA ILE A 109 4.71 -13.43 -6.15
C ILE A 109 4.53 -12.86 -7.54
N SER A 110 3.59 -13.40 -8.30
CA SER A 110 3.30 -12.94 -9.66
C SER A 110 1.92 -12.29 -9.73
N TYR A 111 1.83 -11.27 -10.57
CA TYR A 111 0.60 -10.53 -10.81
C TYR A 111 0.34 -10.40 -12.30
N LEU A 112 -0.93 -10.38 -12.70
CA LEU A 112 -1.37 -10.03 -14.04
C LEU A 112 -1.92 -8.61 -14.05
N VAL A 113 -1.48 -7.84 -15.04
CA VAL A 113 -1.88 -6.44 -15.23
C VAL A 113 -2.31 -6.26 -16.68
N PRO A 114 -3.53 -5.78 -16.97
CA PRO A 114 -3.97 -5.45 -18.31
C PRO A 114 -3.08 -4.41 -19.00
N SER A 115 -3.17 -4.31 -20.33
CA SER A 115 -2.34 -3.38 -21.10
C SER A 115 -2.58 -1.89 -20.77
N ASP A 116 -3.69 -1.57 -20.17
CA ASP A 116 -4.06 -0.23 -19.73
C ASP A 116 -3.68 0.06 -18.27
N GLY A 117 -3.18 -0.95 -17.52
CA GLY A 117 -2.85 -0.81 -16.11
C GLY A 117 -4.05 -0.59 -15.18
N SER A 118 -5.27 -0.91 -15.63
CA SER A 118 -6.51 -0.62 -14.88
C SER A 118 -6.66 -1.42 -13.59
N ARG A 119 -5.99 -2.56 -13.46
CA ARG A 119 -6.04 -3.42 -12.27
C ARG A 119 -4.78 -4.25 -12.13
N ILE A 120 -4.65 -4.89 -10.98
CA ILE A 120 -3.62 -5.88 -10.68
C ILE A 120 -4.27 -7.09 -10.03
N ASP A 121 -4.09 -8.25 -10.63
CA ASP A 121 -4.67 -9.51 -10.17
C ASP A 121 -3.54 -10.46 -9.74
N LEU A 122 -3.66 -11.06 -8.56
CA LEU A 122 -2.70 -12.03 -8.04
C LEU A 122 -2.80 -13.35 -8.80
N VAL A 123 -1.68 -13.94 -9.18
CA VAL A 123 -1.62 -15.27 -9.80
C VAL A 123 -1.58 -16.33 -8.69
N ASP A 124 -2.41 -17.34 -8.82
CA ASP A 124 -2.49 -18.48 -7.89
C ASP A 124 -2.53 -18.11 -6.40
N PRO A 125 -3.52 -17.28 -5.98
CA PRO A 125 -3.59 -16.77 -4.61
C PRO A 125 -3.64 -17.89 -3.56
N ASP A 126 -4.37 -18.97 -3.81
CA ASP A 126 -4.49 -20.09 -2.87
C ASP A 126 -3.15 -20.78 -2.62
N GLN A 127 -2.34 -20.96 -3.65
CA GLN A 127 -1.00 -21.54 -3.51
C GLN A 127 -0.06 -20.61 -2.72
N LEU A 128 -0.10 -19.31 -3.01
CA LEU A 128 0.69 -18.33 -2.25
C LEU A 128 0.35 -18.40 -0.77
N TRP A 129 -0.93 -18.32 -0.42
CA TRP A 129 -1.37 -18.32 0.98
C TRP A 129 -1.12 -19.65 1.69
N ALA A 130 -1.20 -20.78 0.99
CA ALA A 130 -0.81 -22.08 1.52
C ALA A 130 0.69 -22.12 1.89
N ARG A 131 1.57 -21.62 0.98
CA ARG A 131 3.02 -21.54 1.26
C ARG A 131 3.32 -20.62 2.45
N VAL A 132 2.73 -19.42 2.47
CA VAL A 132 2.91 -18.45 3.56
C VAL A 132 2.47 -19.04 4.89
N THR A 133 1.29 -19.67 4.96
CA THR A 133 0.79 -20.32 6.19
C THR A 133 1.75 -21.39 6.67
N THR A 134 2.21 -22.27 5.77
CA THR A 134 3.17 -23.33 6.09
C THR A 134 4.48 -22.76 6.65
N ARG A 135 5.01 -21.68 6.07
CA ARG A 135 6.22 -21.03 6.57
C ARG A 135 6.03 -20.41 7.95
N VAL A 136 4.89 -19.74 8.19
CA VAL A 136 4.56 -19.18 9.52
C VAL A 136 4.48 -20.28 10.57
N GLU A 137 3.81 -21.40 10.27
CA GLU A 137 3.70 -22.53 11.17
C GLU A 137 5.06 -23.16 11.48
N LYS A 138 5.90 -23.35 10.46
CA LYS A 138 7.24 -23.88 10.60
C LYS A 138 8.12 -22.97 11.47
N ALA A 139 8.18 -21.68 11.16
CA ALA A 139 8.93 -20.70 11.94
C ALA A 139 8.47 -20.66 13.40
N GLY A 140 7.16 -20.73 13.64
CA GLY A 140 6.60 -20.78 14.99
C GLY A 140 6.94 -22.04 15.75
N ALA A 141 6.99 -23.19 15.06
CA ALA A 141 7.40 -24.45 15.67
C ALA A 141 8.88 -24.46 16.05
N GLU A 142 9.76 -23.97 15.18
CA GLU A 142 11.19 -23.90 15.39
C GLU A 142 11.56 -22.91 16.50
N ALA A 143 10.88 -21.78 16.59
CA ALA A 143 11.12 -20.77 17.61
C ALA A 143 10.39 -21.03 18.94
N GLY A 144 9.53 -22.07 19.01
CA GLY A 144 8.72 -22.35 20.19
C GLY A 144 7.70 -21.25 20.52
N GLN A 145 7.26 -20.49 19.52
CA GLN A 145 6.40 -19.32 19.69
C GLN A 145 4.93 -19.66 19.41
N PRO A 146 4.07 -19.70 20.43
CA PRO A 146 2.63 -19.97 20.26
C PRO A 146 1.92 -18.90 19.45
N GLU A 147 2.44 -17.66 19.45
CA GLU A 147 1.91 -16.51 18.71
C GLU A 147 1.93 -16.74 17.20
N ALA A 148 2.93 -17.43 16.67
CA ALA A 148 3.02 -17.77 15.26
C ALA A 148 1.87 -18.68 14.80
N ARG A 149 1.47 -19.65 15.65
CA ARG A 149 0.29 -20.50 15.36
C ARG A 149 -1.00 -19.68 15.35
N GLN A 150 -1.10 -18.71 16.26
CA GLN A 150 -2.25 -17.80 16.28
C GLN A 150 -2.28 -16.95 15.03
N LEU A 151 -1.15 -16.42 14.57
CA LEU A 151 -1.02 -15.67 13.32
C LEU A 151 -1.41 -16.53 12.11
N ALA A 152 -0.92 -17.77 12.01
CA ALA A 152 -1.30 -18.68 10.93
C ALA A 152 -2.81 -18.91 10.87
N ARG A 153 -3.46 -19.10 12.02
CA ARG A 153 -4.93 -19.24 12.10
C ARG A 153 -5.65 -17.96 11.66
N LEU A 154 -5.15 -16.79 12.04
CA LEU A 154 -5.73 -15.51 11.63
C LEU A 154 -5.62 -15.35 10.12
N ILE A 155 -4.47 -15.62 9.50
CA ILE A 155 -4.27 -15.59 8.05
C ILE A 155 -5.24 -16.56 7.36
N ALA A 156 -5.35 -17.79 7.84
CA ALA A 156 -6.24 -18.80 7.30
C ALA A 156 -7.73 -18.42 7.42
N ALA A 157 -8.10 -17.67 8.46
CA ALA A 157 -9.47 -17.22 8.70
C ALA A 157 -9.87 -15.98 7.90
N LEU A 158 -8.90 -15.27 7.29
CA LEU A 158 -9.22 -14.11 6.45
C LEU A 158 -10.00 -14.55 5.19
N PRO A 159 -11.06 -13.83 4.80
CA PRO A 159 -11.71 -14.04 3.51
C PRO A 159 -10.71 -13.91 2.35
N ALA A 160 -10.89 -14.69 1.28
CA ALA A 160 -10.00 -14.67 0.12
C ALA A 160 -9.81 -13.25 -0.44
N ALA A 161 -10.88 -12.48 -0.60
CA ALA A 161 -10.82 -11.10 -1.07
C ALA A 161 -9.97 -10.17 -0.19
N GLU A 162 -9.95 -10.39 1.13
CA GLU A 162 -9.12 -9.62 2.06
C GLU A 162 -7.64 -10.01 1.93
N ARG A 163 -7.36 -11.31 1.77
CA ARG A 163 -6.01 -11.81 1.52
C ARG A 163 -5.45 -11.24 0.23
N ASP A 164 -6.23 -11.26 -0.85
CA ASP A 164 -5.83 -10.73 -2.16
C ASP A 164 -5.61 -9.21 -2.09
N ARG A 165 -6.48 -8.49 -1.38
CA ARG A 165 -6.34 -7.06 -1.15
C ARG A 165 -5.03 -6.74 -0.41
N LEU A 166 -4.69 -7.50 0.63
CA LEU A 166 -3.44 -7.32 1.37
C LEU A 166 -2.21 -7.59 0.50
N ALA A 167 -2.23 -8.67 -0.28
CA ALA A 167 -1.12 -9.03 -1.16
C ALA A 167 -0.91 -8.04 -2.31
N THR A 168 -1.97 -7.36 -2.77
CA THR A 168 -1.90 -6.42 -3.90
C THR A 168 -1.76 -4.97 -3.50
N ALA A 169 -1.97 -4.60 -2.22
CA ALA A 169 -2.12 -3.22 -1.78
C ALA A 169 -0.94 -2.31 -2.14
N ASP A 170 0.29 -2.76 -1.91
CA ASP A 170 1.47 -1.95 -2.19
C ASP A 170 1.78 -1.87 -3.69
N LEU A 171 1.57 -2.96 -4.44
CA LEU A 171 1.83 -2.98 -5.87
C LEU A 171 0.72 -2.28 -6.68
N ARG A 172 -0.52 -2.27 -6.18
CA ARG A 172 -1.60 -1.48 -6.77
C ARG A 172 -1.26 0.02 -6.76
N ALA A 173 -0.62 0.51 -5.72
CA ALA A 173 -0.18 1.89 -5.61
C ALA A 173 0.86 2.28 -6.69
N LEU A 174 1.56 1.31 -7.28
CA LEU A 174 2.52 1.53 -8.35
C LEU A 174 1.85 1.96 -9.68
N ILE A 175 0.58 1.61 -9.87
CA ILE A 175 -0.14 1.83 -11.14
C ILE A 175 -1.41 2.70 -11.00
N ALA A 176 -2.05 2.72 -9.82
CA ALA A 176 -3.40 3.28 -9.65
C ALA A 176 -3.55 4.76 -10.04
N PRO A 177 -2.71 5.71 -9.58
CA PRO A 177 -2.92 7.13 -9.85
C PRO A 177 -2.74 7.54 -11.32
N ALA A 178 -2.04 6.74 -12.10
CA ALA A 178 -1.86 7.02 -13.53
C ALA A 178 -3.15 6.81 -14.32
N ASN A 179 -4.02 5.91 -13.85
CA ASN A 179 -5.23 5.47 -14.53
C ASN A 179 -6.51 6.03 -13.90
N ASP A 180 -6.46 6.36 -12.61
CA ASP A 180 -7.53 7.09 -11.93
C ASP A 180 -7.35 8.60 -12.14
N ALA A 181 -7.44 9.05 -13.38
CA ALA A 181 -7.52 10.48 -13.71
C ALA A 181 -8.82 11.04 -13.10
N ILE A 182 -8.79 11.38 -11.81
CA ILE A 182 -9.90 12.03 -11.14
C ILE A 182 -9.90 13.48 -11.62
N PRO A 183 -10.90 13.92 -12.40
CA PRO A 183 -10.98 15.32 -12.79
C PRO A 183 -11.14 16.16 -11.53
N ALA A 184 -10.28 17.14 -11.33
CA ALA A 184 -10.35 18.05 -10.18
C ALA A 184 -11.74 18.69 -10.04
N ALA A 185 -12.44 18.92 -11.18
CA ALA A 185 -13.80 19.44 -11.25
C ALA A 185 -14.89 18.49 -10.70
N SER A 186 -14.59 17.19 -10.53
CA SER A 186 -15.53 16.16 -10.03
C SER A 186 -15.20 15.71 -8.62
N ALA A 187 -14.21 16.31 -7.96
CA ALA A 187 -13.84 15.93 -6.61
C ALA A 187 -14.97 16.25 -5.61
N PRO A 188 -15.27 15.35 -4.66
CA PRO A 188 -16.20 15.64 -3.59
C PRO A 188 -15.75 16.87 -2.77
N PRO A 189 -16.67 17.59 -2.09
CA PRO A 189 -16.33 18.83 -1.36
C PRO A 189 -15.25 18.71 -0.29
N HIS A 190 -14.99 17.49 0.19
CA HIS A 190 -13.97 17.20 1.20
C HIS A 190 -12.63 16.70 0.59
N VAL A 191 -12.49 16.78 -0.73
CA VAL A 191 -11.32 16.31 -1.46
C VAL A 191 -10.78 17.45 -2.34
N ASP A 192 -9.54 17.85 -2.10
CA ASP A 192 -8.80 18.79 -2.94
C ASP A 192 -7.79 18.02 -3.79
N ILE A 193 -7.80 18.26 -5.12
CA ILE A 193 -6.88 17.61 -6.05
C ILE A 193 -6.20 18.69 -6.89
N SER A 194 -4.87 18.55 -7.03
CA SER A 194 -4.09 19.33 -7.96
C SER A 194 -3.18 18.45 -8.81
N VAL A 195 -3.05 18.78 -10.09
CA VAL A 195 -2.21 18.05 -11.04
C VAL A 195 -1.27 19.04 -11.71
N ARG A 196 0.00 18.68 -11.79
CA ARG A 196 1.04 19.46 -12.47
C ARG A 196 1.84 18.53 -13.38
N ASP A 197 1.93 18.88 -14.64
CA ASP A 197 2.76 18.22 -15.64
C ASP A 197 4.09 18.99 -15.81
N ASP A 198 5.19 18.25 -15.80
CA ASP A 198 6.54 18.76 -16.00
C ASP A 198 7.29 17.81 -16.95
N GLY A 199 6.95 17.86 -18.23
CA GLY A 199 7.51 17.01 -19.27
C GLY A 199 7.34 15.52 -18.99
N ALA A 200 8.44 14.85 -18.60
CA ALA A 200 8.46 13.41 -18.34
C ALA A 200 7.79 13.00 -17.01
N ARG A 201 7.30 13.96 -16.22
CA ARG A 201 6.73 13.70 -14.90
C ARG A 201 5.40 14.39 -14.70
N ARG A 202 4.47 13.68 -14.09
CA ARG A 202 3.21 14.23 -13.58
C ARG A 202 3.21 14.16 -12.05
N THR A 203 2.97 15.28 -11.40
CA THR A 203 2.76 15.34 -9.96
C THR A 203 1.28 15.49 -9.67
N ILE A 204 0.74 14.62 -8.83
CA ILE A 204 -0.65 14.64 -8.37
C ILE A 204 -0.62 14.81 -6.86
N ALA A 205 -1.27 15.86 -6.36
CA ALA A 205 -1.49 16.04 -4.93
C ALA A 205 -2.98 15.94 -4.63
N LYS A 206 -3.34 15.20 -3.59
CA LYS A 206 -4.71 15.00 -3.12
C LYS A 206 -4.74 15.15 -1.61
N VAL A 207 -5.65 15.98 -1.13
CA VAL A 207 -5.97 16.15 0.29
C VAL A 207 -7.40 15.71 0.53
N GLU A 208 -7.59 14.75 1.41
CA GLU A 208 -8.90 14.25 1.83
C GLU A 208 -9.13 14.63 3.29
N ARG A 209 -10.34 15.12 3.59
CA ARG A 209 -10.76 15.43 4.97
C ARG A 209 -11.88 14.48 5.38
N ASP A 210 -11.68 13.81 6.51
CA ASP A 210 -12.60 12.82 7.08
C ASP A 210 -12.60 12.93 8.60
N SER A 211 -13.13 11.96 9.28
CA SER A 211 -13.07 11.84 10.74
C SER A 211 -12.69 10.44 11.17
N ALA A 212 -11.91 10.33 12.25
CA ALA A 212 -11.51 9.06 12.82
C ALA A 212 -11.93 8.94 14.29
N PRO A 213 -12.37 7.75 14.74
CA PRO A 213 -12.65 7.50 16.15
C PRO A 213 -11.32 7.34 16.92
N VAL A 214 -11.00 8.32 17.74
CA VAL A 214 -9.81 8.32 18.61
C VAL A 214 -10.26 8.44 20.06
N GLY A 215 -9.96 7.42 20.88
CA GLY A 215 -10.35 7.43 22.29
C GLY A 215 -11.86 7.52 22.55
N GLY A 216 -12.69 6.99 21.61
CA GLY A 216 -14.15 7.05 21.70
C GLY A 216 -14.76 8.39 21.26
N LYS A 217 -13.95 9.33 20.78
CA LYS A 217 -14.40 10.61 20.20
C LYS A 217 -14.07 10.64 18.72
N SER A 218 -14.95 11.26 17.90
CA SER A 218 -14.64 11.55 16.50
C SER A 218 -13.66 12.73 16.46
N GLN A 219 -12.52 12.55 15.79
CA GLN A 219 -11.53 13.61 15.57
C GLN A 219 -11.36 13.85 14.08
N PRO A 220 -11.18 15.10 13.64
CA PRO A 220 -10.89 15.41 12.25
C PRO A 220 -9.60 14.70 11.80
N LEU A 221 -9.69 14.05 10.65
CA LEU A 221 -8.59 13.36 9.98
C LEU A 221 -8.32 14.04 8.65
N GLU A 222 -7.07 14.35 8.37
CA GLU A 222 -6.64 14.80 7.05
C GLU A 222 -5.64 13.80 6.47
N ILE A 223 -5.81 13.46 5.20
CA ILE A 223 -4.96 12.52 4.48
C ILE A 223 -4.37 13.23 3.28
N ASP A 224 -3.06 13.46 3.33
CA ASP A 224 -2.28 14.04 2.24
C ASP A 224 -1.67 12.92 1.41
N ASN A 225 -1.94 12.92 0.11
CA ASN A 225 -1.30 12.04 -0.85
C ASN A 225 -0.56 12.88 -1.90
N LEU A 226 0.67 12.48 -2.21
CA LEU A 226 1.48 13.08 -3.26
C LEU A 226 2.09 11.97 -4.10
N TRP A 227 1.78 11.97 -5.39
CA TRP A 227 2.34 11.03 -6.36
C TRP A 227 3.21 11.76 -7.37
N THR A 228 4.30 11.12 -7.77
CA THR A 228 5.10 11.48 -8.95
C THR A 228 5.02 10.31 -9.93
N VAL A 229 4.40 10.54 -11.06
CA VAL A 229 4.17 9.54 -12.13
C VAL A 229 5.14 9.84 -13.27
N ASP A 230 5.79 8.82 -13.77
CA ASP A 230 6.53 8.87 -15.02
C ASP A 230 5.55 8.79 -16.20
N THR A 231 5.55 9.80 -17.08
CA THR A 231 4.57 9.91 -18.16
C THR A 231 4.81 8.95 -19.31
N ASP A 232 6.03 8.45 -19.46
CA ASP A 232 6.39 7.51 -20.54
C ASP A 232 5.98 6.08 -20.20
N THR A 233 6.11 5.70 -18.92
CA THR A 233 5.80 4.35 -18.45
C THR A 233 4.44 4.24 -17.78
N GLY A 234 3.88 5.32 -17.28
CA GLY A 234 2.66 5.32 -16.47
C GLY A 234 2.86 4.76 -15.06
N LEU A 235 4.11 4.58 -14.62
CA LEU A 235 4.40 4.06 -13.28
C LEU A 235 4.53 5.19 -12.26
N VAL A 236 4.09 4.93 -11.05
CA VAL A 236 4.31 5.80 -9.90
C VAL A 236 5.74 5.63 -9.41
N MET A 237 6.58 6.61 -9.69
CA MET A 237 7.98 6.62 -9.26
C MET A 237 8.11 6.89 -7.76
N ARG A 238 7.22 7.71 -7.24
CA ARG A 238 7.17 8.03 -5.80
C ARG A 238 5.76 8.34 -5.37
N GLU A 239 5.38 7.81 -4.22
CA GLU A 239 4.18 8.17 -3.48
C GLU A 239 4.56 8.54 -2.04
N ARG A 240 3.93 9.58 -1.50
CA ARG A 240 3.95 9.88 -0.08
C ARG A 240 2.52 10.06 0.39
N ARG A 241 2.09 9.24 1.33
CA ARG A 241 0.80 9.35 2.02
C ARG A 241 1.05 9.68 3.48
N GLN A 242 0.41 10.74 3.98
CA GLN A 242 0.48 11.16 5.37
C GLN A 242 -0.93 11.26 5.94
N SER A 243 -1.13 10.74 7.15
CA SER A 243 -2.40 10.83 7.87
C SER A 243 -2.20 11.67 9.13
N TRP A 244 -3.02 12.68 9.28
CA TRP A 244 -2.92 13.69 10.33
C TRP A 244 -4.20 13.73 11.14
N ILE A 245 -4.09 13.72 12.49
CA ILE A 245 -5.17 14.15 13.35
C ILE A 245 -5.07 15.67 13.46
N VAL A 246 -6.18 16.34 13.20
CA VAL A 246 -6.29 17.80 13.24
C VAL A 246 -7.10 18.19 14.47
N ASP A 247 -6.65 19.20 15.21
CA ASP A 247 -7.39 19.71 16.35
C ASP A 247 -8.71 20.35 15.90
N ALA A 248 -9.66 20.43 16.82
CA ALA A 248 -10.99 20.99 16.55
C ALA A 248 -10.94 22.43 16.03
N ASP A 249 -9.90 23.19 16.42
CA ASP A 249 -9.67 24.57 15.98
C ASP A 249 -8.91 24.66 14.65
N GLY A 250 -8.46 23.52 14.10
CA GLY A 250 -7.71 23.44 12.83
C GLY A 250 -6.30 24.00 12.87
N ASN A 251 -5.80 24.41 14.03
CA ASN A 251 -4.51 25.11 14.19
C ASN A 251 -3.33 24.16 14.39
N ASP A 252 -3.55 22.96 14.90
CA ASP A 252 -2.50 21.98 15.14
C ASP A 252 -2.79 20.66 14.38
N ARG A 253 -1.72 20.10 13.84
CA ARG A 253 -1.75 18.85 13.07
C ARG A 253 -0.71 17.88 13.64
N ARG A 254 -1.15 16.71 14.05
CA ARG A 254 -0.28 15.65 14.54
C ARG A 254 -0.23 14.50 13.54
N LEU A 255 0.96 14.22 13.01
CA LEU A 255 1.20 13.07 12.15
C LEU A 255 0.97 11.77 12.93
N VAL A 256 0.14 10.89 12.39
CA VAL A 256 -0.12 9.56 12.97
C VAL A 256 0.45 8.43 12.13
N GLU A 257 0.50 8.63 10.82
CA GLU A 257 1.11 7.66 9.90
C GLU A 257 1.70 8.37 8.68
N GLU A 258 2.88 7.93 8.27
CA GLU A 258 3.47 8.27 6.98
C GLU A 258 3.82 6.98 6.26
N ARG A 259 3.45 6.90 4.97
CA ARG A 259 3.89 5.84 4.07
C ARG A 259 4.53 6.45 2.84
N VAL A 260 5.74 6.02 2.56
CA VAL A 260 6.49 6.44 1.37
C VAL A 260 6.77 5.21 0.53
N ARG A 261 6.40 5.27 -0.73
CA ARG A 261 6.72 4.27 -1.74
C ARG A 261 7.62 4.87 -2.80
N ALA A 262 8.67 4.17 -3.18
CA ALA A 262 9.62 4.63 -4.19
C ALA A 262 10.01 3.48 -5.11
N LEU A 263 9.94 3.74 -6.40
CA LEU A 263 10.45 2.86 -7.45
C LEU A 263 11.82 3.37 -7.89
N GLU A 264 12.81 2.50 -7.85
CA GLU A 264 14.20 2.82 -8.16
C GLU A 264 14.73 1.83 -9.19
N PRO A 265 15.67 2.21 -10.06
CA PRO A 265 16.43 1.24 -10.84
C PRO A 265 17.10 0.24 -9.91
N ALA A 266 17.15 -1.03 -10.30
CA ALA A 266 18.00 -1.98 -9.58
C ALA A 266 19.46 -1.59 -9.73
N PRO A 267 20.29 -1.79 -8.70
CA PRO A 267 21.71 -1.48 -8.73
C PRO A 267 22.47 -2.36 -9.74
#